data_1721b4467b3dc3752b8fd4fc1eed10f5
#
_entry.id   1721b4467b3dc3752b8fd4fc1eed10f5
#
_cell.length_a   1.000
_cell.length_b   1.000
_cell.length_c   1.000
_cell.angle_alpha   90.00
_cell.angle_beta   90.00
_cell.angle_gamma   90.00
#
_symmetry.space_group_name_H-M   'P 1'
#
loop_
_entity.id
_entity.type
_entity.pdbx_description
1 polymer ?
#
loop_
_entity_poly.entity_id
_entity_poly.type
_entity_poly.pdbx_seq_one_letter_code
_entity_poly.pdbx_strand_id
1 'polypeptide(L)'
;CLLSRGLGDVYKRQGIEGVVDEFQFHQPLVACTLIGLVTGNLEAGIVLGGSLQMIALGWANIGAAVAPDAALASVASAIILVLGGQGVKGVSTAIAVAIPLAVAGLFLTMVVRTLSVACVHRMDAEAEKVNFRGVEMWHIIAICLQGLRIAIPAACLLAIPTETVQN
;
A
#
# COMPACT_ATOMS: atom_id res chain seq x y z
N CYS A 1 -28.56 -7.71 14.94
CA CYS A 1 -28.71 -6.77 13.82
C CYS A 1 -27.64 -5.66 13.77
N LEU A 2 -27.26 -5.06 14.90
CA LEU A 2 -26.14 -4.09 14.97
C LEU A 2 -24.77 -4.74 14.77
N LEU A 3 -24.56 -5.96 15.28
CA LEU A 3 -23.32 -6.73 15.06
C LEU A 3 -23.15 -7.12 13.59
N SER A 4 -24.22 -7.51 12.89
CA SER A 4 -24.16 -7.88 11.48
C SER A 4 -23.91 -6.66 10.57
N ARG A 5 -24.39 -5.48 10.93
CA ARG A 5 -24.07 -4.23 10.23
C ARG A 5 -22.63 -3.79 10.49
N GLY A 6 -22.14 -3.88 11.73
CA GLY A 6 -20.75 -3.57 12.07
C GLY A 6 -19.77 -4.52 11.39
N LEU A 7 -20.03 -5.82 11.38
CA LEU A 7 -19.25 -6.80 10.63
C LEU A 7 -19.33 -6.52 9.11
N GLY A 8 -20.51 -6.21 8.57
CA GLY A 8 -20.66 -5.85 7.17
C GLY A 8 -19.86 -4.62 6.75
N ASP A 9 -19.77 -3.60 7.62
CA ASP A 9 -18.97 -2.40 7.37
C ASP A 9 -17.45 -2.64 7.49
N VAL A 10 -17.03 -3.51 8.42
CA VAL A 10 -15.63 -3.94 8.53
C VAL A 10 -15.23 -4.75 7.30
N TYR A 11 -16.07 -5.69 6.87
CA TYR A 11 -15.82 -6.46 5.64
C TYR A 11 -15.89 -5.60 4.38
N LYS A 12 -16.76 -4.61 4.31
CA LYS A 12 -16.80 -3.67 3.18
C LYS A 12 -15.56 -2.78 3.10
N ARG A 13 -15.01 -2.34 4.24
CA ARG A 13 -13.78 -1.54 4.27
C ARG A 13 -12.53 -2.35 3.97
N GLN A 14 -12.44 -3.57 4.45
CA GLN A 14 -11.43 -4.53 4.02
C GLN A 14 -11.70 -5.04 2.60
N GLY A 15 -12.96 -5.13 2.18
CA GLY A 15 -13.37 -5.60 0.90
C GLY A 15 -13.03 -4.67 -0.27
N ILE A 16 -12.84 -3.36 -0.07
CA ILE A 16 -12.39 -2.47 -1.15
C ILE A 16 -10.92 -2.75 -1.49
N GLU A 17 -10.08 -3.00 -0.52
CA GLU A 17 -8.71 -3.45 -0.75
C GLU A 17 -8.68 -4.92 -1.21
N GLY A 18 -9.54 -5.79 -0.69
CA GLY A 18 -9.59 -7.21 -1.04
C GLY A 18 -10.37 -7.55 -2.31
N VAL A 19 -11.36 -6.75 -2.72
CA VAL A 19 -12.15 -6.99 -3.95
C VAL A 19 -11.42 -6.55 -5.20
N VAL A 20 -10.61 -5.50 -5.10
CA VAL A 20 -9.78 -5.02 -6.21
C VAL A 20 -8.45 -5.77 -6.27
N ASP A 21 -7.99 -6.34 -5.16
CA ASP A 21 -6.74 -7.09 -5.04
C ASP A 21 -6.97 -8.52 -4.52
N GLU A 22 -7.71 -9.32 -5.29
CA GLU A 22 -7.95 -10.74 -4.98
C GLU A 22 -6.67 -11.58 -4.91
N PHE A 23 -5.63 -11.18 -5.65
CA PHE A 23 -4.32 -11.83 -5.67
C PHE A 23 -3.40 -11.38 -4.53
N GLN A 24 -3.86 -10.49 -3.67
CA GLN A 24 -3.10 -10.01 -2.50
C GLN A 24 -1.76 -9.36 -2.87
N PHE A 25 -1.70 -8.65 -4.00
CA PHE A 25 -0.47 -7.99 -4.49
C PHE A 25 0.08 -6.95 -3.51
N HIS A 26 -0.77 -6.41 -2.63
CA HIS A 26 -0.39 -5.49 -1.56
C HIS A 26 0.36 -6.17 -0.40
N GLN A 27 0.31 -7.50 -0.30
CA GLN A 27 1.00 -8.23 0.75
C GLN A 27 2.53 -8.17 0.55
N PRO A 28 3.31 -7.93 1.64
CA PRO A 28 4.77 -7.81 1.54
C PRO A 28 5.45 -8.99 0.86
N LEU A 29 5.01 -10.21 1.16
CA LEU A 29 5.59 -11.42 0.56
C LEU A 29 5.41 -11.41 -0.95
N VAL A 30 4.22 -11.12 -1.46
CA VAL A 30 3.92 -11.12 -2.89
C VAL A 30 4.65 -9.97 -3.59
N ALA A 31 4.55 -8.75 -3.06
CA ALA A 31 5.17 -7.57 -3.65
C ALA A 31 6.70 -7.71 -3.76
N CYS A 32 7.38 -8.09 -2.67
CA CYS A 32 8.83 -8.26 -2.68
C CYS A 32 9.29 -9.43 -3.56
N THR A 33 8.51 -10.52 -3.61
CA THR A 33 8.82 -11.67 -4.49
C THR A 33 8.71 -11.29 -5.96
N LEU A 34 7.67 -10.54 -6.35
CA LEU A 34 7.50 -10.06 -7.72
C LEU A 34 8.62 -9.10 -8.13
N ILE A 35 8.99 -8.16 -7.26
CA ILE A 35 10.10 -7.24 -7.51
C ILE A 35 11.42 -8.03 -7.62
N GLY A 36 11.65 -9.00 -6.73
CA GLY A 36 12.81 -9.88 -6.77
C GLY A 36 12.89 -10.71 -8.06
N LEU A 37 11.74 -11.19 -8.57
CA LEU A 37 11.65 -11.92 -9.83
C LEU A 37 12.03 -11.04 -11.02
N VAL A 38 11.46 -9.84 -11.11
CA VAL A 38 11.72 -8.89 -12.20
C VAL A 38 13.17 -8.41 -12.21
N THR A 39 13.79 -8.27 -11.05
CA THR A 39 15.16 -7.77 -10.88
C THR A 39 16.23 -8.86 -10.86
N GLY A 40 15.83 -10.14 -10.92
CA GLY A 40 16.75 -11.28 -10.89
C GLY A 40 17.31 -11.63 -9.50
N ASN A 41 16.80 -11.01 -8.43
CA ASN A 41 17.20 -11.24 -7.03
C ASN A 41 16.08 -11.91 -6.23
N LEU A 42 15.57 -13.03 -6.75
CA LEU A 42 14.39 -13.71 -6.19
C LEU A 42 14.59 -14.13 -4.73
N GLU A 43 15.74 -14.68 -4.37
CA GLU A 43 16.04 -15.14 -3.02
C GLU A 43 15.95 -13.98 -2.01
N ALA A 44 16.61 -12.86 -2.30
CA ALA A 44 16.56 -11.66 -1.45
C ALA A 44 15.13 -11.10 -1.34
N GLY A 45 14.36 -11.11 -2.44
CA GLY A 45 12.95 -10.70 -2.46
C GLY A 45 12.06 -11.57 -1.55
N ILE A 46 12.22 -12.89 -1.59
CA ILE A 46 11.46 -13.82 -0.75
C ILE A 46 11.81 -13.64 0.73
N VAL A 47 13.10 -13.54 1.07
CA VAL A 47 13.56 -13.38 2.46
C VAL A 47 13.07 -12.05 3.02
N LEU A 48 13.18 -10.95 2.26
CA LEU A 48 12.67 -9.64 2.66
C LEU A 48 11.15 -9.66 2.83
N GLY A 49 10.44 -10.19 1.83
CA GLY A 49 8.98 -10.26 1.84
C GLY A 49 8.43 -11.11 3.00
N GLY A 50 9.05 -12.27 3.26
CA GLY A 50 8.69 -13.13 4.38
C GLY A 50 8.92 -12.45 5.74
N SER A 51 10.05 -11.77 5.90
CA SER A 51 10.37 -11.04 7.14
C SER A 51 9.40 -9.88 7.38
N LEU A 52 9.10 -9.09 6.36
CA LEU A 52 8.13 -8.00 6.44
C LEU A 52 6.70 -8.51 6.66
N GLN A 53 6.34 -9.65 6.05
CA GLN A 53 5.04 -10.27 6.25
C GLN A 53 4.85 -10.69 7.71
N MET A 54 5.87 -11.25 8.35
CA MET A 54 5.83 -11.61 9.77
C MET A 54 5.64 -10.38 10.67
N ILE A 55 6.29 -9.28 10.36
CA ILE A 55 6.12 -8.01 11.08
C ILE A 55 4.72 -7.44 10.86
N ALA A 56 4.20 -7.52 9.63
CA ALA A 56 2.91 -6.98 9.24
C ALA A 56 1.70 -7.82 9.69
N LEU A 57 1.90 -9.02 10.21
CA LEU A 57 0.80 -9.91 10.64
C LEU A 57 -0.14 -9.28 11.68
N GLY A 58 0.36 -8.35 12.50
CA GLY A 58 -0.45 -7.60 13.47
C GLY A 58 -1.03 -6.28 12.93
N TRP A 59 -0.72 -5.91 11.69
CA TRP A 59 -1.12 -4.63 11.12
C TRP A 59 -2.50 -4.75 10.47
N ALA A 60 -3.53 -4.53 11.26
CA ALA A 60 -4.90 -4.52 10.76
C ALA A 60 -5.58 -3.19 11.08
N ASN A 61 -6.36 -2.68 10.14
CA ASN A 61 -7.17 -1.49 10.37
C ASN A 61 -8.38 -1.89 11.22
N ILE A 62 -8.46 -1.39 12.45
CA ILE A 62 -9.54 -1.67 13.39
C ILE A 62 -10.31 -0.38 13.69
N GLY A 63 -11.50 -0.26 13.13
CA GLY A 63 -12.32 0.94 13.28
C GLY A 63 -11.68 2.19 12.70
N ALA A 64 -11.46 3.21 13.53
CA ALA A 64 -10.78 4.45 13.14
C ALA A 64 -9.25 4.35 13.19
N ALA A 65 -8.71 3.32 13.84
CA ALA A 65 -7.26 3.10 13.90
C ALA A 65 -6.74 2.61 12.54
N VAL A 66 -5.78 3.32 12.01
CA VAL A 66 -5.12 2.99 10.74
C VAL A 66 -3.79 2.33 11.06
N ALA A 67 -3.58 1.14 10.50
CA ALA A 67 -2.30 0.45 10.63
C ALA A 67 -1.22 1.11 9.75
N PRO A 68 0.08 0.90 10.06
CA PRO A 68 1.17 1.28 9.18
C PRO A 68 1.01 0.67 7.79
N ASP A 69 1.44 1.39 6.75
CA ASP A 69 1.24 0.98 5.36
C ASP A 69 2.26 -0.08 4.94
N ALA A 70 1.85 -1.35 5.02
CA ALA A 70 2.69 -2.48 4.64
C ALA A 70 3.00 -2.50 3.14
N ALA A 71 2.09 -2.02 2.29
CA ALA A 71 2.30 -1.99 0.84
C ALA A 71 3.41 -1.00 0.45
N LEU A 72 3.38 0.22 1.00
CA LEU A 72 4.44 1.20 0.76
C LEU A 72 5.77 0.71 1.33
N ALA A 73 5.78 0.16 2.54
CA ALA A 73 6.98 -0.37 3.17
C ALA A 73 7.62 -1.49 2.34
N SER A 74 6.82 -2.44 1.83
CA SER A 74 7.31 -3.56 1.04
C SER A 74 7.90 -3.13 -0.30
N VAL A 75 7.19 -2.28 -1.04
CA VAL A 75 7.65 -1.78 -2.34
C VAL A 75 8.93 -0.95 -2.17
N ALA A 76 8.95 -0.03 -1.22
CA ALA A 76 10.09 0.85 -1.01
C ALA A 76 11.34 0.11 -0.52
N SER A 77 11.18 -0.80 0.45
CA SER A 77 12.31 -1.60 0.94
C SER A 77 12.85 -2.57 -0.12
N ALA A 78 11.98 -3.14 -0.96
CA ALA A 78 12.42 -3.98 -2.07
C ALA A 78 13.19 -3.17 -3.12
N ILE A 79 12.76 -1.96 -3.46
CA ILE A 79 13.49 -1.07 -4.35
C ILE A 79 14.87 -0.73 -3.78
N ILE A 80 14.95 -0.37 -2.49
CA ILE A 80 16.23 -0.06 -1.82
C ILE A 80 17.15 -1.28 -1.81
N LEU A 81 16.63 -2.47 -1.52
CA LEU A 81 17.39 -3.71 -1.53
C LEU A 81 18.00 -3.99 -2.90
N VAL A 82 17.21 -3.79 -3.96
CA VAL A 82 17.66 -4.00 -5.35
C VAL A 82 18.69 -2.96 -5.77
N LEU A 83 18.44 -1.68 -5.50
CA LEU A 83 19.38 -0.59 -5.82
C LEU A 83 20.69 -0.71 -5.02
N GLY A 84 20.63 -1.20 -3.77
CA GLY A 84 21.80 -1.44 -2.95
C GLY A 84 22.68 -2.60 -3.43
N GLY A 85 22.16 -3.51 -4.25
CA GLY A 85 22.92 -4.64 -4.85
C GLY A 85 23.49 -5.63 -3.83
N GLN A 86 23.10 -5.55 -2.55
CA GLN A 86 23.69 -6.34 -1.46
C GLN A 86 23.10 -7.75 -1.32
N GLY A 87 22.08 -8.08 -2.13
CA GLY A 87 21.39 -9.37 -2.08
C GLY A 87 20.80 -9.64 -0.67
N VAL A 88 20.91 -10.88 -0.21
CA VAL A 88 20.36 -11.30 1.10
C VAL A 88 20.99 -10.55 2.29
N LYS A 89 22.24 -10.10 2.18
CA LYS A 89 22.93 -9.34 3.26
C LYS A 89 22.32 -7.97 3.51
N GLY A 90 21.70 -7.36 2.50
CA GLY A 90 21.03 -6.06 2.61
C GLY A 90 19.63 -6.11 3.21
N VAL A 91 19.08 -7.31 3.46
CA VAL A 91 17.70 -7.46 3.95
C VAL A 91 17.48 -6.78 5.31
N SER A 92 18.45 -6.88 6.23
CA SER A 92 18.34 -6.22 7.55
C SER A 92 18.29 -4.69 7.43
N THR A 93 19.08 -4.12 6.54
CA THR A 93 19.06 -2.67 6.26
C THR A 93 17.76 -2.25 5.61
N ALA A 94 17.27 -3.03 4.64
CA ALA A 94 16.00 -2.79 3.98
C ALA A 94 14.82 -2.81 4.99
N ILE A 95 14.81 -3.74 5.94
CA ILE A 95 13.80 -3.81 7.01
C ILE A 95 13.88 -2.59 7.92
N ALA A 96 15.10 -2.16 8.31
CA ALA A 96 15.28 -1.00 9.16
C ALA A 96 14.71 0.29 8.54
N VAL A 97 14.77 0.40 7.21
CA VAL A 97 14.17 1.52 6.47
C VAL A 97 12.67 1.32 6.24
N ALA A 98 12.21 0.08 6.08
CA ALA A 98 10.81 -0.24 5.84
C ALA A 98 9.87 0.25 6.95
N ILE A 99 10.28 0.12 8.22
CA ILE A 99 9.42 0.47 9.38
C ILE A 99 9.14 1.99 9.43
N PRO A 100 10.12 2.89 9.38
CA PRO A 100 9.84 4.33 9.29
C PRO A 100 9.01 4.72 8.06
N LEU A 101 9.26 4.06 6.94
CA LEU A 101 8.48 4.29 5.72
C LEU A 101 7.02 3.84 5.87
N ALA A 102 6.75 2.74 6.55
CA ALA A 102 5.40 2.29 6.86
C ALA A 102 4.63 3.34 7.68
N VAL A 103 5.32 3.96 8.66
CA VAL A 103 4.74 5.04 9.47
C VAL A 103 4.51 6.30 8.63
N ALA A 104 5.44 6.67 7.76
CA ALA A 104 5.24 7.78 6.82
C ALA A 104 4.06 7.50 5.87
N GLY A 105 3.92 6.26 5.39
CA GLY A 105 2.79 5.80 4.60
C GLY A 105 1.46 5.90 5.34
N LEU A 106 1.45 5.67 6.65
CA LEU A 106 0.26 5.88 7.48
C LEU A 106 -0.23 7.33 7.40
N PHE A 107 0.65 8.31 7.57
CA PHE A 107 0.27 9.72 7.45
C PHE A 107 -0.27 10.06 6.06
N LEU A 108 0.38 9.56 5.03
CA LEU A 108 -0.07 9.76 3.65
C LEU A 108 -1.44 9.12 3.41
N THR A 109 -1.68 7.95 3.98
CA THR A 109 -2.98 7.26 3.96
C THR A 109 -4.07 8.10 4.61
N MET A 110 -3.80 8.72 5.75
CA MET A 110 -4.76 9.59 6.43
C MET A 110 -5.11 10.82 5.57
N VAL A 111 -4.12 11.45 4.94
CA VAL A 111 -4.35 12.58 4.03
C VAL A 111 -5.22 12.16 2.84
N VAL A 112 -4.90 11.05 2.18
CA VAL A 112 -5.65 10.55 1.03
C VAL A 112 -7.07 10.15 1.42
N ARG A 113 -7.27 9.52 2.59
CA ARG A 113 -8.62 9.21 3.11
C ARG A 113 -9.45 10.46 3.32
N THR A 114 -8.85 11.54 3.88
CA THR A 114 -9.54 12.82 4.05
C THR A 114 -9.94 13.42 2.69
N LEU A 115 -9.06 13.38 1.71
CA LEU A 115 -9.38 13.83 0.35
C LEU A 115 -10.46 12.96 -0.32
N SER A 116 -10.46 11.65 -0.06
CA SER A 116 -11.47 10.73 -0.59
C SER A 116 -12.87 11.03 -0.07
N VAL A 117 -13.01 11.61 1.13
CA VAL A 117 -14.32 12.06 1.66
C VAL A 117 -14.96 13.09 0.73
N ALA A 118 -14.19 14.01 0.17
CA ALA A 118 -14.70 14.97 -0.80
C ALA A 118 -15.22 14.29 -2.08
N CYS A 119 -14.55 13.23 -2.53
CA CYS A 119 -15.03 12.42 -3.67
C CYS A 119 -16.35 11.72 -3.36
N VAL A 120 -16.48 11.17 -2.13
CA VAL A 120 -17.72 10.50 -1.68
C VAL A 120 -18.88 11.49 -1.66
N HIS A 121 -18.71 12.69 -1.10
CA HIS A 121 -19.77 13.71 -1.12
C HIS A 121 -20.19 14.12 -2.53
N ARG A 122 -19.24 14.14 -3.47
CA ARG A 122 -19.56 14.40 -4.88
C ARG A 122 -20.32 13.24 -5.52
N MET A 123 -19.96 11.99 -5.18
CA MET A 123 -20.70 10.81 -5.64
C MET A 123 -22.14 10.82 -5.13
N ASP A 124 -22.35 11.16 -3.85
CA ASP A 124 -23.69 11.26 -3.26
C ASP A 124 -24.55 12.31 -3.98
N ALA A 125 -23.98 13.49 -4.25
CA ALA A 125 -24.68 14.55 -4.98
C ALA A 125 -25.03 14.16 -6.43
N GLU A 126 -24.19 13.37 -7.10
CA GLU A 126 -24.49 12.85 -8.44
C GLU A 126 -25.49 11.68 -8.39
N ALA A 127 -25.49 10.89 -7.33
CA ALA A 127 -26.46 9.82 -7.11
C ALA A 127 -27.89 10.38 -6.89
N GLU A 128 -28.02 11.49 -6.14
CA GLU A 128 -29.30 12.19 -5.98
C GLU A 128 -29.90 12.67 -7.32
N LYS A 129 -29.04 13.01 -8.29
CA LYS A 129 -29.44 13.42 -9.64
C LYS A 129 -29.66 12.22 -10.59
N VAL A 130 -29.52 10.97 -10.07
CA VAL A 130 -29.59 9.73 -10.88
C VAL A 130 -28.56 9.73 -12.02
N ASN A 131 -27.44 10.43 -11.84
CA ASN A 131 -26.37 10.51 -12.85
C ASN A 131 -25.31 9.40 -12.63
N PHE A 132 -25.54 8.21 -13.15
CA PHE A 132 -24.65 7.06 -13.01
C PHE A 132 -23.24 7.32 -13.53
N ARG A 133 -23.09 8.05 -14.64
CA ARG A 133 -21.75 8.39 -15.17
C ARG A 133 -20.97 9.32 -14.25
N GLY A 134 -21.63 10.24 -13.58
CA GLY A 134 -21.01 11.11 -12.60
C GLY A 134 -20.48 10.33 -11.39
N VAL A 135 -21.29 9.40 -10.87
CA VAL A 135 -20.91 8.52 -9.77
C VAL A 135 -19.68 7.65 -10.16
N GLU A 136 -19.71 7.04 -11.32
CA GLU A 136 -18.63 6.19 -11.84
C GLU A 136 -17.33 6.98 -12.03
N MET A 137 -17.40 8.18 -12.57
CA MET A 137 -16.25 9.06 -12.74
C MET A 137 -15.60 9.43 -11.39
N TRP A 138 -16.38 9.84 -10.40
CA TRP A 138 -15.84 10.17 -9.08
C TRP A 138 -15.29 8.95 -8.35
N HIS A 139 -15.86 7.76 -8.59
CA HIS A 139 -15.32 6.51 -8.06
C HIS A 139 -13.94 6.19 -8.65
N ILE A 140 -13.78 6.32 -9.97
CA ILE A 140 -12.49 6.12 -10.65
C ILE A 140 -11.45 7.12 -10.13
N ILE A 141 -11.84 8.40 -9.95
CA ILE A 141 -10.94 9.42 -9.38
C ILE A 141 -10.47 9.03 -7.98
N ALA A 142 -11.38 8.53 -7.13
CA ALA A 142 -11.03 8.08 -5.78
C ALA A 142 -10.05 6.88 -5.80
N ILE A 143 -10.23 5.92 -6.70
CA ILE A 143 -9.31 4.78 -6.89
C ILE A 143 -7.94 5.28 -7.38
N CYS A 144 -7.91 6.17 -8.37
CA CYS A 144 -6.66 6.76 -8.86
C CYS A 144 -5.91 7.51 -7.74
N LEU A 145 -6.61 8.23 -6.88
CA LEU A 145 -6.02 8.93 -5.74
C LEU A 145 -5.38 7.95 -4.76
N GLN A 146 -5.99 6.80 -4.52
CA GLN A 146 -5.42 5.73 -3.70
C GLN A 146 -4.17 5.12 -4.35
N GLY A 147 -4.16 4.92 -5.67
CA GLY A 147 -3.00 4.43 -6.41
C GLY A 147 -1.81 5.40 -6.38
N LEU A 148 -2.07 6.71 -6.51
CA LEU A 148 -1.04 7.75 -6.45
C LEU A 148 -0.31 7.78 -5.09
N ARG A 149 -0.96 7.42 -4.01
CA ARG A 149 -0.39 7.31 -2.68
C ARG A 149 0.87 6.43 -2.64
N ILE A 150 0.87 5.32 -3.37
CA ILE A 150 2.00 4.39 -3.46
C ILE A 150 2.92 4.77 -4.62
N ALA A 151 2.35 5.17 -5.76
CA ALA A 151 3.11 5.45 -6.97
C ALA A 151 4.07 6.64 -6.82
N ILE A 152 3.66 7.71 -6.14
CA ILE A 152 4.50 8.90 -5.95
C ILE A 152 5.76 8.60 -5.12
N PRO A 153 5.66 8.02 -3.89
CA PRO A 153 6.84 7.66 -3.12
C PRO A 153 7.74 6.63 -3.82
N ALA A 154 7.16 5.65 -4.49
CA ALA A 154 7.92 4.66 -5.24
C ALA A 154 8.70 5.29 -6.40
N ALA A 155 8.08 6.22 -7.16
CA ALA A 155 8.76 6.96 -8.22
C ALA A 155 9.88 7.86 -7.67
N CYS A 156 9.66 8.50 -6.54
CA CYS A 156 10.69 9.30 -5.87
C CYS A 156 11.90 8.45 -5.47
N LEU A 157 11.67 7.24 -4.93
CA LEU A 157 12.75 6.32 -4.56
C LEU A 157 13.54 5.84 -5.77
N LEU A 158 12.87 5.55 -6.89
CA LEU A 158 13.54 5.17 -8.14
C LEU A 158 14.35 6.32 -8.75
N ALA A 159 14.02 7.56 -8.45
CA ALA A 159 14.76 8.75 -8.92
C ALA A 159 16.01 9.04 -8.07
N ILE A 160 16.20 8.39 -6.91
CA ILE A 160 17.38 8.55 -6.06
C ILE A 160 18.58 7.86 -6.74
N PRO A 161 19.73 8.55 -6.92
CA PRO A 161 20.92 7.93 -7.48
C PRO A 161 21.38 6.73 -6.66
N THR A 162 21.71 5.63 -7.31
CA THR A 162 22.15 4.38 -6.67
C THR A 162 23.38 4.53 -5.77
N GLU A 163 24.24 5.51 -6.08
CA GLU A 163 25.45 5.83 -5.29
C GLU A 163 25.11 6.30 -3.85
N THR A 164 23.96 6.93 -3.68
CA THR A 164 23.52 7.43 -2.34
C THR A 164 22.99 6.30 -1.46
N VAL A 165 22.56 5.19 -2.06
CA VAL A 165 22.00 4.04 -1.34
C VAL A 165 23.09 3.05 -0.92
N GLN A 166 24.28 3.09 -1.59
CA GLN A 166 25.40 2.18 -1.31
C GLN A 166 26.35 2.69 -0.22
N ASN A 167 26.30 3.97 0.16
CA ASN A 167 27.04 4.59 1.26
C ASN A 167 26.18 4.65 2.54
#